data_443e551e146f6068314141dffc9d8349
#
_entry.id   443e551e146f6068314141dffc9d8349
#
_cell.length_a   1.000
_cell.length_b   1.000
_cell.length_c   1.000
_cell.angle_alpha   90.00
_cell.angle_beta   90.00
_cell.angle_gamma   90.00
#
_symmetry.space_group_name_H-M   'P 1'
#
loop_
_entity.id
_entity.type
_entity.pdbx_description
1 polymer ?
#
loop_
_entity_poly.entity_id
_entity_poly.type
_entity_poly.pdbx_seq_one_letter_code
_entity_poly.pdbx_strand_id
1 'polypeptide(L)'
;MWSQREVIDYALQRRSTLETLRRPGRQLARMEACDADPMLVRAAKHHGEKSSTACPVCAKTDLMNLSYVFGEQLGQYSGRIKKTPELEEMAHEFGEFKVVVVEVCLDCRWNHMIQAYLLGDGVKRKPPRRQQTVEDIYG
;
A
#
# COMPACT_ATOMS: atom_id res chain seq x y z
N MET A 1 3.97 15.50 -14.35
CA MET A 1 4.05 14.87 -13.02
C MET A 1 2.71 15.00 -12.32
N TRP A 2 2.23 13.94 -11.73
CA TRP A 2 1.00 13.94 -10.96
C TRP A 2 1.14 14.78 -9.70
N SER A 3 0.03 15.33 -9.20
CA SER A 3 0.00 16.09 -7.96
C SER A 3 -0.68 15.27 -6.87
N GLN A 4 0.05 14.98 -5.82
CA GLN A 4 -0.51 14.35 -4.63
C GLN A 4 -1.23 15.39 -3.79
N ARG A 5 -2.45 15.08 -3.35
CA ARG A 5 -3.27 15.97 -2.52
C ARG A 5 -3.63 15.27 -1.21
N GLU A 6 -3.90 16.05 -0.19
CA GLU A 6 -4.30 15.55 1.14
C GLU A 6 -3.38 14.44 1.64
N VAL A 7 -2.07 14.71 1.58
CA VAL A 7 -1.07 13.73 1.96
C VAL A 7 -1.07 13.53 3.47
N ILE A 8 -1.21 12.27 3.89
CA ILE A 8 -1.05 11.86 5.29
C ILE A 8 0.25 11.07 5.36
N ASP A 9 1.18 11.55 6.18
CA ASP A 9 2.47 10.91 6.40
C ASP A 9 2.44 10.19 7.76
N TYR A 10 2.73 8.90 7.75
CA TYR A 10 2.71 8.08 8.96
C TYR A 10 4.09 7.93 9.61
N ALA A 11 5.06 8.77 9.24
CA ALA A 11 6.42 8.68 9.74
C ALA A 11 6.52 8.79 11.28
N LEU A 12 5.74 9.68 11.88
CA LEU A 12 5.74 9.85 13.34
C LEU A 12 5.17 8.62 14.06
N GLN A 13 4.07 8.07 13.54
CA GLN A 13 3.46 6.86 14.09
C GLN A 13 4.40 5.68 13.95
N ARG A 14 5.06 5.56 12.81
CA ARG A 14 6.05 4.52 12.54
C ARG A 14 7.22 4.61 13.53
N ARG A 15 7.73 5.81 13.75
CA ARG A 15 8.81 6.05 14.71
C ARG A 15 8.39 5.67 16.12
N SER A 16 7.19 6.06 16.52
CA SER A 16 6.66 5.74 17.85
C SER A 16 6.55 4.22 18.06
N THR A 17 6.05 3.50 17.05
CA THR A 17 5.97 2.04 17.09
C THR A 17 7.36 1.42 17.25
N LEU A 18 8.33 1.88 16.44
CA LEU A 18 9.70 1.38 16.50
C LEU A 18 10.37 1.67 17.84
N GLU A 19 10.15 2.83 18.43
CA GLU A 19 10.68 3.17 19.74
C GLU A 19 10.15 2.22 20.81
N THR A 20 8.87 1.88 20.73
CA THR A 20 8.25 0.90 21.64
C THR A 20 8.92 -0.47 21.51
N LEU A 21 9.21 -0.90 20.28
CA LEU A 21 9.85 -2.20 20.02
C LEU A 21 11.28 -2.27 20.52
N ARG A 22 11.97 -1.15 20.60
CA ARG A 22 13.37 -1.08 21.06
C ARG A 22 13.51 -1.09 22.56
N ARG A 23 12.44 -0.91 23.31
CA ARG A 23 12.47 -0.94 24.78
C ARG A 23 12.73 -2.37 25.26
N PRO A 24 13.54 -2.53 26.34
CA PRO A 24 13.76 -3.86 26.92
C PRO A 24 12.45 -4.52 27.35
N GLY A 25 12.36 -5.84 27.18
CA GLY A 25 11.19 -6.61 27.61
C GLY A 25 9.98 -6.50 26.67
N ARG A 26 10.14 -6.00 25.46
CA ARG A 26 9.03 -5.81 24.51
C ARG A 26 9.00 -6.87 23.41
N GLN A 27 9.35 -8.09 23.72
CA GLN A 27 9.32 -9.20 22.75
C GLN A 27 7.92 -9.45 22.21
N LEU A 28 6.91 -9.38 23.05
CA LEU A 28 5.52 -9.57 22.63
C LEU A 28 5.08 -8.48 21.68
N ALA A 29 5.42 -7.21 21.98
CA ALA A 29 5.11 -6.08 21.09
C ALA A 29 5.79 -6.26 19.72
N ARG A 30 7.00 -6.80 19.69
CA ARG A 30 7.71 -7.09 18.44
C ARG A 30 7.00 -8.18 17.63
N MET A 31 6.51 -9.22 18.28
CA MET A 31 5.73 -10.27 17.63
C MET A 31 4.45 -9.71 17.04
N GLU A 32 3.78 -8.81 17.75
CA GLU A 32 2.55 -8.17 17.27
C GLU A 32 2.81 -7.24 16.08
N ALA A 33 3.95 -6.55 16.07
CA ALA A 33 4.31 -5.63 14.98
C ALA A 33 4.80 -6.35 13.73
N CYS A 34 5.35 -7.56 13.88
CA CYS A 34 5.83 -8.40 12.78
C CYS A 34 4.78 -9.46 12.46
N ASP A 35 3.57 -9.01 12.18
CA ASP A 35 2.37 -9.84 12.08
C ASP A 35 1.71 -9.80 10.71
N ALA A 36 2.44 -9.41 9.67
CA ALA A 36 1.87 -9.34 8.33
C ALA A 36 1.15 -10.63 7.97
N ASP A 37 -0.09 -10.50 7.53
CA ASP A 37 -0.88 -11.63 7.07
C ASP A 37 -0.16 -12.33 5.91
N PRO A 38 -0.24 -13.66 5.81
CA PRO A 38 0.39 -14.38 4.69
C PRO A 38 -0.03 -13.87 3.31
N MET A 39 -1.27 -13.40 3.16
CA MET A 39 -1.71 -12.80 1.90
C MET A 39 -1.01 -11.48 1.63
N LEU A 40 -0.77 -10.68 2.65
CA LEU A 40 -0.04 -9.42 2.51
C LEU A 40 1.42 -9.68 2.12
N VAL A 41 2.06 -10.66 2.75
CA VAL A 41 3.43 -11.05 2.41
C VAL A 41 3.52 -11.53 0.96
N ARG A 42 2.55 -12.36 0.55
CA ARG A 42 2.49 -12.86 -0.83
C ARG A 42 2.29 -11.72 -1.83
N ALA A 43 1.38 -10.79 -1.52
CA ALA A 43 1.14 -9.62 -2.35
C ALA A 43 2.41 -8.76 -2.47
N ALA A 44 3.13 -8.56 -1.37
CA ALA A 44 4.37 -7.81 -1.37
C ALA A 44 5.44 -8.49 -2.24
N LYS A 45 5.52 -9.82 -2.17
CA LYS A 45 6.48 -10.59 -2.96
C LYS A 45 6.22 -10.48 -4.46
N HIS A 46 4.95 -10.55 -4.88
CA HIS A 46 4.60 -10.61 -6.30
C HIS A 46 4.28 -9.25 -6.93
N HIS A 47 3.79 -8.30 -6.14
CA HIS A 47 3.31 -7.01 -6.64
C HIS A 47 3.97 -5.81 -6.00
N GLY A 48 4.84 -6.01 -5.01
CA GLY A 48 5.52 -4.93 -4.33
C GLY A 48 6.63 -4.32 -5.18
N GLU A 49 6.94 -3.07 -4.86
CA GLU A 49 8.10 -2.38 -5.43
C GLU A 49 9.21 -2.37 -4.38
N LYS A 50 10.41 -2.77 -4.77
CA LYS A 50 11.54 -2.83 -3.86
C LYS A 50 11.95 -1.42 -3.43
N SER A 51 12.02 -1.22 -2.13
CA SER A 51 12.50 0.01 -1.52
C SER A 51 14.02 -0.06 -1.32
N SER A 52 14.67 1.09 -1.20
CA SER A 52 16.08 1.16 -0.81
C SER A 52 16.27 1.17 0.70
N THR A 53 15.20 1.07 1.47
CA THR A 53 15.22 1.13 2.93
C THR A 53 15.25 -0.27 3.52
N ALA A 54 16.24 -0.56 4.36
CA ALA A 54 16.32 -1.82 5.07
C ALA A 54 15.22 -1.91 6.12
N CYS A 55 14.78 -3.13 6.43
CA CYS A 55 13.78 -3.33 7.47
C CYS A 55 14.29 -2.77 8.81
N PRO A 56 13.50 -1.92 9.47
CA PRO A 56 13.93 -1.30 10.73
C PRO A 56 13.93 -2.27 11.90
N VAL A 57 13.34 -3.45 11.76
CA VAL A 57 13.27 -4.44 12.83
C VAL A 57 14.34 -5.50 12.70
N CYS A 58 14.41 -6.19 11.56
CA CYS A 58 15.38 -7.28 11.38
C CYS A 58 16.65 -6.87 10.63
N ALA A 59 16.63 -5.80 9.86
CA ALA A 59 17.73 -5.29 9.05
C ALA A 59 18.32 -6.28 8.05
N LYS A 60 17.64 -7.41 7.80
CA LYS A 60 18.16 -8.47 6.93
C LYS A 60 17.87 -8.25 5.45
N THR A 61 16.80 -7.54 5.13
CA THR A 61 16.39 -7.32 3.75
C THR A 61 15.76 -5.95 3.61
N ASP A 62 15.72 -5.45 2.37
CA ASP A 62 15.04 -4.22 2.06
C ASP A 62 13.52 -4.42 2.07
N LEU A 63 12.80 -3.37 2.46
CA LEU A 63 11.35 -3.39 2.50
C LEU A 63 10.76 -3.40 1.10
N MET A 64 9.58 -4.00 0.97
CA MET A 64 8.75 -3.92 -0.24
C MET A 64 7.61 -2.93 0.02
N ASN A 65 7.35 -2.05 -0.94
CA ASN A 65 6.24 -1.11 -0.87
C ASN A 65 5.07 -1.57 -1.72
N LEU A 66 3.88 -1.55 -1.14
CA LEU A 66 2.63 -1.85 -1.85
C LEU A 66 1.76 -0.60 -1.88
N SER A 67 1.24 -0.27 -3.05
CA SER A 67 0.30 0.84 -3.21
C SER A 67 -1.08 0.30 -3.52
N TYR A 68 -2.02 0.49 -2.58
CA TYR A 68 -3.43 0.12 -2.75
C TYR A 68 -4.21 1.33 -3.21
N VAL A 69 -5.17 1.13 -4.10
CA VAL A 69 -6.02 2.21 -4.62
C VAL A 69 -7.46 2.02 -4.17
N PHE A 70 -8.11 3.11 -3.75
CA PHE A 70 -9.49 3.09 -3.27
C PHE A 70 -10.24 4.30 -3.81
N GLY A 71 -11.51 4.12 -4.13
CA GLY A 71 -12.37 5.23 -4.53
C GLY A 71 -13.61 4.79 -5.28
N GLU A 72 -14.66 5.59 -5.17
CA GLU A 72 -15.92 5.34 -5.89
C GLU A 72 -15.71 5.34 -7.40
N GLN A 73 -14.88 6.26 -7.91
CA GLN A 73 -14.65 6.39 -9.34
C GLN A 73 -13.90 5.19 -9.93
N LEU A 74 -13.26 4.39 -9.10
CA LEU A 74 -12.57 3.17 -9.54
C LEU A 74 -13.53 1.99 -9.75
N GLY A 75 -14.74 2.03 -9.16
CA GLY A 75 -15.68 0.93 -9.24
C GLY A 75 -15.06 -0.37 -8.76
N GLN A 76 -15.07 -1.39 -9.63
CA GLN A 76 -14.53 -2.70 -9.29
C GLN A 76 -13.01 -2.73 -9.08
N TYR A 77 -12.29 -1.69 -9.50
CA TYR A 77 -10.84 -1.62 -9.33
C TYR A 77 -10.43 -1.08 -7.96
N SER A 78 -11.39 -0.64 -7.14
CA SER A 78 -11.12 -0.21 -5.78
C SER A 78 -10.58 -1.38 -4.94
N GLY A 79 -9.51 -1.14 -4.18
CA GLY A 79 -8.87 -2.16 -3.34
C GLY A 79 -7.75 -2.92 -4.02
N ARG A 80 -7.45 -2.64 -5.26
CA ARG A 80 -6.39 -3.31 -6.00
C ARG A 80 -5.02 -2.69 -5.70
N ILE A 81 -3.97 -3.48 -5.98
CA ILE A 81 -2.59 -3.05 -5.86
C ILE A 81 -2.12 -2.55 -7.22
N LYS A 82 -1.47 -1.38 -7.22
CA LYS A 82 -0.93 -0.78 -8.45
C LYS A 82 0.52 -0.36 -8.24
N LYS A 83 1.32 -0.47 -9.29
CA LYS A 83 2.70 0.00 -9.28
C LYS A 83 2.75 1.47 -9.64
N THR A 84 3.86 2.14 -9.31
CA THR A 84 4.02 3.58 -9.55
C THR A 84 3.70 4.00 -10.99
N PRO A 85 4.18 3.33 -12.04
CA PRO A 85 3.82 3.70 -13.41
C PRO A 85 2.31 3.60 -13.70
N GLU A 86 1.64 2.60 -13.12
CA GLU A 86 0.19 2.44 -13.25
C GLU A 86 -0.56 3.57 -12.56
N LEU A 87 -0.06 4.04 -11.41
CA LEU A 87 -0.65 5.16 -10.70
C LEU A 87 -0.58 6.46 -11.51
N GLU A 88 0.52 6.68 -12.23
CA GLU A 88 0.67 7.84 -13.10
C GLU A 88 -0.39 7.83 -14.21
N GLU A 89 -0.59 6.69 -14.85
CA GLU A 89 -1.62 6.54 -15.87
C GLU A 89 -3.01 6.77 -15.30
N MET A 90 -3.29 6.17 -14.14
CA MET A 90 -4.59 6.32 -13.47
C MET A 90 -4.88 7.76 -13.07
N ALA A 91 -3.85 8.53 -12.71
CA ALA A 91 -4.02 9.93 -12.35
C ALA A 91 -4.56 10.78 -13.51
N HIS A 92 -4.36 10.35 -14.75
CA HIS A 92 -4.90 10.99 -15.93
C HIS A 92 -6.26 10.45 -16.36
N GLU A 93 -6.60 9.24 -15.92
CA GLU A 93 -7.85 8.58 -16.30
C GLU A 93 -9.00 8.84 -15.33
N PHE A 94 -8.68 8.96 -14.05
CA PHE A 94 -9.68 9.10 -13.00
C PHE A 94 -9.62 10.48 -12.36
N GLY A 95 -10.79 10.98 -11.96
CA GLY A 95 -10.88 12.30 -11.35
C GLY A 95 -10.35 12.34 -9.93
N GLU A 96 -10.57 11.29 -9.16
CA GLU A 96 -10.08 11.22 -7.79
C GLU A 96 -10.06 9.77 -7.30
N PHE A 97 -8.96 9.40 -6.66
CA PHE A 97 -8.87 8.14 -5.94
C PHE A 97 -7.80 8.26 -4.85
N LYS A 98 -7.94 7.44 -3.82
CA LYS A 98 -7.00 7.42 -2.69
C LYS A 98 -5.95 6.33 -2.92
N VAL A 99 -4.71 6.66 -2.59
CA VAL A 99 -3.60 5.69 -2.59
C VAL A 99 -3.12 5.52 -1.16
N VAL A 100 -2.97 4.27 -0.73
CA VAL A 100 -2.40 3.94 0.59
C VAL A 100 -1.16 3.10 0.35
N VAL A 101 -0.02 3.56 0.85
CA VAL A 101 1.26 2.88 0.69
C VAL A 101 1.63 2.19 1.99
N VAL A 102 1.93 0.89 1.89
CA VAL A 102 2.30 0.04 3.02
C VAL A 102 3.68 -0.56 2.76
N GLU A 103 4.54 -0.52 3.76
CA GLU A 103 5.83 -1.22 3.68
C GLU A 103 5.69 -2.60 4.33
N VAL A 104 6.35 -3.60 3.75
CA VAL A 104 6.32 -4.98 4.24
C VAL A 104 7.73 -5.58 4.18
N CYS A 105 8.14 -6.23 5.26
CA CYS A 105 9.37 -7.03 5.26
C CYS A 105 9.03 -8.48 4.95
N LEU A 106 9.65 -9.04 3.92
CA LEU A 106 9.41 -10.43 3.53
C LEU A 106 10.04 -11.43 4.49
N ASP A 107 10.98 -11.00 5.31
CA ASP A 107 11.68 -11.88 6.24
C ASP A 107 11.01 -11.93 7.62
N CYS A 108 10.92 -10.80 8.33
CA CYS A 108 10.35 -10.78 9.68
C CYS A 108 8.86 -10.47 9.74
N ARG A 109 8.25 -10.10 8.61
CA ARG A 109 6.83 -9.78 8.50
C ARG A 109 6.44 -8.44 9.15
N TRP A 110 7.41 -7.55 9.35
CA TRP A 110 7.12 -6.17 9.71
C TRP A 110 6.24 -5.53 8.64
N ASN A 111 5.25 -4.77 9.05
CA ASN A 111 4.42 -4.01 8.12
C ASN A 111 3.95 -2.72 8.80
N HIS A 112 3.83 -1.67 8.02
CA HIS A 112 3.34 -0.38 8.50
C HIS A 112 2.90 0.49 7.33
N MET A 113 1.87 1.30 7.53
CA MET A 113 1.52 2.32 6.55
C MET A 113 2.61 3.40 6.52
N ILE A 114 2.97 3.83 5.32
CA ILE A 114 3.96 4.89 5.09
C ILE A 114 3.27 6.21 4.86
N GLN A 115 2.30 6.22 3.94
CA GLN A 115 1.57 7.43 3.57
C GLN A 115 0.26 7.08 2.88
N ALA A 116 -0.62 8.04 2.83
CA ALA A 116 -1.84 7.99 2.06
C ALA A 116 -2.05 9.35 1.40
N TYR A 117 -2.59 9.37 0.19
CA TYR A 117 -2.81 10.61 -0.55
C TYR A 117 -3.90 10.43 -1.61
N LEU A 118 -4.38 11.55 -2.13
CA LEU A 118 -5.33 11.55 -3.23
C LEU A 118 -4.59 11.83 -4.54
N LEU A 119 -4.97 11.11 -5.59
CA LEU A 119 -4.53 11.35 -6.96
C LEU A 119 -5.74 11.58 -7.85
N GLY A 120 -5.50 11.98 -9.08
CA GLY A 120 -6.49 12.23 -10.10
C GLY A 120 -6.43 13.66 -10.60
N ASP A 121 -7.11 13.93 -11.71
CA ASP A 121 -7.12 15.25 -12.33
C ASP A 121 -8.21 16.19 -11.80
N GLY A 122 -9.01 15.71 -10.86
CA GLY A 122 -10.10 16.47 -10.25
C GLY A 122 -11.39 16.50 -11.08
N VAL A 123 -11.40 15.88 -12.24
CA VAL A 123 -12.59 15.84 -13.10
C VAL A 123 -13.45 14.63 -12.71
N LYS A 124 -14.68 14.92 -12.27
CA LYS A 124 -15.61 13.87 -11.87
C LYS A 124 -15.96 12.98 -13.06
N ARG A 125 -15.82 11.67 -12.90
CA ARG A 125 -16.15 10.68 -13.93
C ARG A 125 -17.00 9.57 -13.31
N LYS A 126 -17.75 8.88 -14.17
CA LYS A 126 -18.47 7.69 -13.75
C LYS A 126 -17.50 6.54 -13.56
N PRO A 127 -17.77 5.61 -12.61
CA PRO A 127 -16.97 4.40 -12.48
C PRO A 127 -16.91 3.63 -13.80
N PRO A 128 -15.78 2.95 -14.09
CA PRO A 128 -15.69 2.17 -15.32
C PRO A 128 -16.71 1.04 -15.32
N ARG A 129 -17.20 0.69 -16.51
CA ARG A 129 -18.06 -0.47 -16.65
C ARG A 129 -17.29 -1.71 -16.28
N ARG A 130 -17.96 -2.62 -15.59
CA ARG A 130 -17.38 -3.91 -15.31
C ARG A 130 -17.12 -4.64 -16.63
N GLN A 131 -15.88 -5.02 -16.86
CA GLN A 131 -15.52 -5.84 -18.00
C GLN A 131 -16.04 -7.25 -17.77
N GLN A 132 -16.70 -7.81 -18.78
CA GLN A 132 -17.14 -9.20 -18.72
C GLN A 132 -15.90 -10.09 -18.81
N THR A 133 -15.76 -10.94 -17.81
CA THR A 133 -14.73 -11.99 -17.80
C THR A 133 -15.39 -13.31 -18.23
N VAL A 134 -14.58 -14.34 -18.41
CA VAL A 134 -15.09 -15.67 -18.67
C VAL A 134 -16.03 -16.11 -17.55
N GLU A 135 -15.74 -15.74 -16.32
CA GLU A 135 -16.57 -16.03 -15.15
C GLU A 135 -17.92 -15.32 -15.23
N ASP A 136 -17.95 -14.08 -15.69
CA ASP A 136 -19.18 -13.33 -15.84
C ASP A 136 -20.08 -13.94 -16.94
N ILE A 137 -19.49 -14.55 -17.95
CA ILE A 137 -20.22 -15.16 -19.06
C ILE A 137 -20.76 -16.55 -18.67
N TYR A 138 -19.98 -17.33 -17.95
CA TYR A 138 -20.29 -18.74 -17.65
C TYR A 138 -20.66 -18.99 -16.18
N GLY A 139 -20.44 -18.03 -15.34
CA GLY A 139 -20.76 -18.11 -13.92
C GLY A 139 -22.05 -17.43 -13.62
#